data_ab5e5c2ae67c289961ef75936a50329c
#
_entry.id   ab5e5c2ae67c289961ef75936a50329c
#
_cell.length_a   1.000
_cell.length_b   1.000
_cell.length_c   1.000
_cell.angle_alpha   90.00
_cell.angle_beta   90.00
_cell.angle_gamma   90.00
#
_symmetry.space_group_name_H-M   'P 1'
#
loop_
_entity.id
_entity.type
_entity.pdbx_description
1 polymer ?
#
loop_
_entity_poly.entity_id
_entity_poly.type
_entity_poly.pdbx_seq_one_letter_code
_entity_poly.pdbx_strand_id
1 'polypeptide(L)'
;MYQIPVGGTAKLGMKGFDAFTTTLAASPMKDLSWIEEIGKALERKYGIMFYFMDFKKKGGQEFSIKVSRELGIYRQNYCGCIFSKRETEEKRKISRMRREEKLKRILNLYGVQRKFELDLETLEIDEEFLKLGKEFLKELILVLRPRRVLLPENLWVGKRNLKIGRYKVRIVRRSKDD
;
A
#
# COMPACT_ATOMS: atom_id res chain seq x y z
N MET A 1 23.36 8.41 5.93
CA MET A 1 22.13 8.17 6.71
C MET A 1 22.15 6.84 7.48
N TYR A 2 22.64 5.71 6.93
CA TYR A 2 22.66 4.40 7.61
C TYR A 2 23.80 4.24 8.62
N GLN A 3 24.91 4.94 8.46
CA GLN A 3 26.10 4.81 9.30
C GLN A 3 25.85 5.09 10.78
N ILE A 4 25.02 6.09 11.10
CA ILE A 4 24.78 6.49 12.50
C ILE A 4 24.06 5.37 13.27
N PRO A 5 22.88 4.84 12.84
CA PRO A 5 22.18 3.82 13.59
C PRO A 5 22.95 2.48 13.61
N VAL A 6 23.52 2.06 12.48
CA VAL A 6 24.26 0.79 12.43
C VAL A 6 25.57 0.86 13.21
N GLY A 7 26.26 2.01 13.15
CA GLY A 7 27.50 2.26 13.93
C GLY A 7 27.25 2.30 15.44
N GLY A 8 26.11 2.88 15.87
CA GLY A 8 25.70 2.85 17.27
C GLY A 8 25.46 1.42 17.79
N THR A 9 24.79 0.60 16.98
CA THR A 9 24.54 -0.81 17.32
C THR A 9 25.85 -1.61 17.40
N ALA A 10 26.79 -1.41 16.45
CA ALA A 10 28.10 -2.08 16.49
C ALA A 10 28.89 -1.72 17.77
N LYS A 11 28.92 -0.45 18.17
CA LYS A 11 29.58 0.00 19.41
C LYS A 11 28.97 -0.63 20.66
N LEU A 12 27.64 -0.74 20.71
CA LEU A 12 26.95 -1.41 21.82
C LEU A 12 27.22 -2.92 21.83
N GLY A 13 27.33 -3.53 20.64
CA GLY A 13 27.62 -4.94 20.48
C GLY A 13 28.95 -5.35 21.11
N MET A 14 29.98 -4.49 21.07
CA MET A 14 31.27 -4.73 21.71
C MET A 14 31.20 -4.97 23.23
N LYS A 15 30.06 -4.66 23.87
CA LYS A 15 29.87 -4.79 25.31
C LYS A 15 29.42 -6.20 25.76
N GLY A 16 29.70 -7.24 24.96
CA GLY A 16 29.43 -8.62 25.35
C GLY A 16 28.47 -9.38 24.45
N PHE A 17 28.38 -8.98 23.17
CA PHE A 17 27.61 -9.69 22.16
C PHE A 17 28.56 -10.29 21.10
N ASP A 18 28.19 -11.45 20.55
CA ASP A 18 28.96 -12.14 19.52
C ASP A 18 28.79 -11.55 18.13
N ALA A 19 27.63 -10.93 17.88
CA ALA A 19 27.29 -10.33 16.60
C ALA A 19 26.29 -9.18 16.74
N PHE A 20 26.16 -8.37 15.70
CA PHE A 20 25.12 -7.34 15.59
C PHE A 20 24.41 -7.42 14.23
N THR A 21 23.18 -6.94 14.17
CA THR A 21 22.38 -6.84 12.96
C THR A 21 21.54 -5.56 12.95
N THR A 22 20.75 -5.35 11.90
CA THR A 22 19.87 -4.20 11.81
C THR A 22 18.50 -4.56 11.22
N THR A 23 17.44 -4.06 11.81
CA THR A 23 16.08 -4.17 11.27
C THR A 23 15.81 -3.23 10.10
N LEU A 24 16.74 -2.34 9.75
CA LEU A 24 16.63 -1.50 8.56
C LEU A 24 16.48 -2.33 7.28
N ALA A 25 17.03 -3.54 7.23
CA ALA A 25 16.91 -4.48 6.13
C ALA A 25 15.46 -4.99 5.89
N ALA A 26 14.57 -4.86 6.86
CA ALA A 26 13.16 -5.21 6.70
C ALA A 26 12.35 -4.16 5.90
N SER A 27 12.84 -2.93 5.80
CA SER A 27 12.15 -1.85 5.10
C SER A 27 12.28 -1.96 3.58
N PRO A 28 11.18 -1.92 2.80
CA PRO A 28 11.26 -1.91 1.34
C PRO A 28 11.90 -0.64 0.77
N MET A 29 11.97 0.43 1.58
CA MET A 29 12.49 1.73 1.19
C MET A 29 14.01 1.86 1.39
N LYS A 30 14.68 0.80 1.85
CA LYS A 30 16.10 0.82 2.16
C LYS A 30 16.89 -0.03 1.16
N ASP A 31 18.04 0.49 0.76
CA ASP A 31 18.98 -0.23 -0.08
C ASP A 31 19.80 -1.21 0.77
N LEU A 32 19.70 -2.49 0.43
CA LEU A 32 20.34 -3.57 1.18
C LEU A 32 21.85 -3.65 0.92
N SER A 33 22.31 -3.31 -0.29
CA SER A 33 23.72 -3.34 -0.63
C SER A 33 24.51 -2.33 0.20
N TRP A 34 23.96 -1.14 0.38
CA TRP A 34 24.55 -0.11 1.25
C TRP A 34 24.56 -0.52 2.73
N ILE A 35 23.51 -1.18 3.19
CA ILE A 35 23.44 -1.68 4.58
C ILE A 35 24.49 -2.75 4.81
N GLU A 36 24.65 -3.68 3.87
CA GLU A 36 25.66 -4.75 3.92
C GLU A 36 27.08 -4.20 3.90
N GLU A 37 27.38 -3.28 2.99
CA GLU A 37 28.69 -2.64 2.87
C GLU A 37 29.08 -1.91 4.17
N ILE A 38 28.17 -1.09 4.71
CA ILE A 38 28.39 -0.38 5.98
C ILE A 38 28.57 -1.37 7.12
N GLY A 39 27.75 -2.41 7.19
CA GLY A 39 27.84 -3.44 8.23
C GLY A 39 29.19 -4.15 8.22
N LYS A 40 29.68 -4.58 7.04
CA LYS A 40 31.00 -5.19 6.88
C LYS A 40 32.16 -4.25 7.18
N ALA A 41 32.01 -2.97 6.86
CA ALA A 41 33.02 -1.97 7.24
C ALA A 41 33.11 -1.78 8.76
N LEU A 42 31.95 -1.81 9.45
CA LEU A 42 31.90 -1.71 10.91
C LEU A 42 32.38 -3.00 11.59
N GLU A 43 32.12 -4.16 11.02
CA GLU A 43 32.68 -5.45 11.45
C GLU A 43 34.20 -5.40 11.47
N ARG A 44 34.84 -4.97 10.36
CA ARG A 44 36.30 -4.79 10.27
C ARG A 44 36.80 -3.76 11.28
N LYS A 45 36.05 -2.69 11.54
CA LYS A 45 36.46 -1.61 12.43
C LYS A 45 36.40 -1.99 13.92
N TYR A 46 35.37 -2.73 14.30
CA TYR A 46 35.06 -3.01 15.72
C TYR A 46 35.34 -4.45 16.14
N GLY A 47 35.68 -5.34 15.20
CA GLY A 47 35.99 -6.75 15.51
C GLY A 47 34.76 -7.56 15.95
N ILE A 48 33.56 -7.10 15.66
CA ILE A 48 32.30 -7.79 16.01
C ILE A 48 31.57 -8.18 14.72
N MET A 49 31.12 -9.45 14.62
CA MET A 49 30.47 -9.98 13.42
C MET A 49 29.20 -9.21 13.04
N PHE A 50 29.08 -8.80 11.79
CA PHE A 50 27.84 -8.25 11.24
C PHE A 50 26.99 -9.35 10.62
N TYR A 51 25.89 -9.72 11.27
CA TYR A 51 24.96 -10.70 10.74
C TYR A 51 23.98 -10.04 9.77
N PHE A 52 24.30 -10.14 8.48
CA PHE A 52 23.43 -9.61 7.41
C PHE A 52 22.31 -10.57 7.08
N MET A 53 21.06 -10.10 7.12
CA MET A 53 19.88 -10.85 6.70
C MET A 53 18.98 -9.99 5.83
N ASP A 54 18.61 -10.52 4.66
CA ASP A 54 17.57 -9.91 3.82
C ASP A 54 16.19 -10.43 4.23
N PHE A 55 15.52 -9.68 5.10
CA PHE A 55 14.17 -10.00 5.58
C PHE A 55 13.08 -9.91 4.51
N LYS A 56 13.38 -9.41 3.30
CA LYS A 56 12.42 -9.31 2.19
C LYS A 56 12.35 -10.59 1.36
N LYS A 57 13.42 -11.38 1.35
CA LYS A 57 13.48 -12.65 0.61
C LYS A 57 12.57 -13.72 1.19
N LYS A 58 12.29 -14.76 0.39
CA LYS A 58 11.49 -15.95 0.77
C LYS A 58 10.12 -15.62 1.34
N GLY A 59 9.43 -14.57 0.84
CA GLY A 59 8.09 -14.22 1.30
C GLY A 59 8.03 -13.45 2.63
N GLY A 60 9.17 -13.03 3.18
CA GLY A 60 9.20 -12.31 4.47
C GLY A 60 8.43 -10.99 4.45
N GLN A 61 8.42 -10.29 3.32
CA GLN A 61 7.64 -9.07 3.17
C GLN A 61 6.14 -9.35 3.18
N GLU A 62 5.68 -10.34 2.42
CA GLU A 62 4.28 -10.77 2.37
C GLU A 62 3.80 -11.26 3.73
N PHE A 63 4.62 -12.06 4.41
CA PHE A 63 4.36 -12.52 5.77
C PHE A 63 4.21 -11.33 6.75
N SER A 64 5.14 -10.38 6.72
CA SER A 64 5.07 -9.16 7.54
C SER A 64 3.80 -8.34 7.28
N ILE A 65 3.37 -8.23 6.01
CA ILE A 65 2.13 -7.55 5.65
C ILE A 65 0.92 -8.29 6.21
N LYS A 66 0.89 -9.62 6.09
CA LYS A 66 -0.20 -10.47 6.59
C LYS A 66 -0.34 -10.32 8.10
N VAL A 67 0.73 -10.55 8.85
CA VAL A 67 0.74 -10.46 10.32
C VAL A 67 0.36 -9.05 10.80
N SER A 68 0.88 -8.00 10.16
CA SER A 68 0.52 -6.62 10.54
C SER A 68 -0.96 -6.32 10.36
N ARG A 69 -1.61 -6.91 9.34
CA ARG A 69 -3.07 -6.76 9.13
C ARG A 69 -3.88 -7.54 10.16
N GLU A 70 -3.46 -8.77 10.46
CA GLU A 70 -4.12 -9.62 11.46
C GLU A 70 -4.07 -9.00 12.86
N LEU A 71 -2.95 -8.39 13.21
CA LEU A 71 -2.74 -7.74 14.51
C LEU A 71 -3.14 -6.26 14.55
N GLY A 72 -3.66 -5.68 13.46
CA GLY A 72 -4.04 -4.27 13.40
C GLY A 72 -2.87 -3.30 13.56
N ILE A 73 -1.62 -3.73 13.30
CA ILE A 73 -0.42 -2.91 13.49
C ILE A 73 -0.32 -1.85 12.40
N TYR A 74 -0.08 -0.61 12.80
CA TYR A 74 0.18 0.49 11.87
C TYR A 74 1.43 0.22 11.02
N ARG A 75 1.28 0.32 9.71
CA ARG A 75 2.39 0.20 8.76
C ARG A 75 2.72 1.56 8.15
N GLN A 76 3.88 2.07 8.51
CA GLN A 76 4.42 3.29 7.95
C GLN A 76 4.76 3.12 6.47
N ASN A 77 4.40 4.10 5.65
CA ASN A 77 4.63 4.10 4.20
C ASN A 77 5.65 5.15 3.73
N TYR A 78 6.47 5.63 4.62
CA TYR A 78 7.60 6.53 4.37
C TYR A 78 8.81 6.08 5.20
N CYS A 79 10.02 6.60 4.92
CA CYS A 79 11.23 6.09 5.55
C CYS A 79 11.46 6.51 7.01
N GLY A 80 10.54 7.28 7.60
CA GLY A 80 10.61 7.75 8.99
C GLY A 80 11.13 9.18 9.16
N CYS A 81 11.72 9.78 8.14
CA CYS A 81 12.16 11.18 8.21
C CYS A 81 11.09 12.15 7.73
N ILE A 82 11.16 13.39 8.19
CA ILE A 82 10.18 14.45 7.84
C ILE A 82 10.14 14.72 6.33
N PHE A 83 11.29 14.65 5.64
CA PHE A 83 11.36 14.87 4.19
C PHE A 83 10.58 13.81 3.42
N SER A 84 10.78 12.53 3.73
CA SER A 84 10.05 11.45 3.05
C SER A 84 8.57 11.43 3.42
N LYS A 85 8.19 11.91 4.61
CA LYS A 85 6.80 12.10 5.00
C LYS A 85 6.13 13.15 4.10
N ARG A 86 6.74 14.34 3.99
CA ARG A 86 6.26 15.43 3.13
C ARG A 86 6.15 15.01 1.67
N GLU A 87 7.19 14.37 1.14
CA GLU A 87 7.18 13.86 -0.24
C GLU A 87 6.04 12.84 -0.48
N THR A 88 5.80 11.95 0.49
CA THR A 88 4.72 10.97 0.40
C THR A 88 3.34 11.62 0.45
N GLU A 89 3.17 12.65 1.30
CA GLU A 89 1.93 13.41 1.40
C GLU A 89 1.67 14.21 0.11
N GLU A 90 2.69 14.82 -0.47
CA GLU A 90 2.59 15.55 -1.74
C GLU A 90 2.23 14.62 -2.90
N LYS A 91 2.90 13.47 -3.03
CA LYS A 91 2.55 12.45 -4.01
C LYS A 91 1.10 11.97 -3.89
N ARG A 92 0.59 11.85 -2.66
CA ARG A 92 -0.82 11.52 -2.39
C ARG A 92 -1.76 12.62 -2.86
N LYS A 93 -1.45 13.90 -2.57
CA LYS A 93 -2.25 15.04 -3.03
C LYS A 93 -2.33 15.07 -4.55
N ILE A 94 -1.18 14.98 -5.23
CA ILE A 94 -1.12 14.95 -6.70
C ILE A 94 -1.91 13.77 -7.27
N SER A 95 -1.76 12.58 -6.69
CA SER A 95 -2.52 11.40 -7.11
C SER A 95 -4.02 11.58 -6.94
N ARG A 96 -4.46 12.20 -5.85
CA ARG A 96 -5.87 12.51 -5.59
C ARG A 96 -6.41 13.51 -6.62
N MET A 97 -5.70 14.61 -6.85
CA MET A 97 -6.10 15.62 -7.85
C MET A 97 -6.25 15.01 -9.26
N ARG A 98 -5.30 14.17 -9.69
CA ARG A 98 -5.38 13.46 -10.98
C ARG A 98 -6.61 12.54 -11.07
N ARG A 99 -6.97 11.89 -9.96
CA ARG A 99 -8.16 11.02 -9.90
C ARG A 99 -9.44 11.85 -9.95
N GLU A 100 -9.50 12.98 -9.27
CA GLU A 100 -10.63 13.92 -9.31
C GLU A 100 -10.85 14.48 -10.71
N GLU A 101 -9.77 14.87 -11.39
CA GLU A 101 -9.82 15.34 -12.77
C GLU A 101 -10.30 14.23 -13.72
N LYS A 102 -9.75 13.01 -13.57
CA LYS A 102 -10.19 11.86 -14.37
C LYS A 102 -11.66 11.54 -14.12
N LEU A 103 -12.12 11.60 -12.86
CA LEU A 103 -13.53 11.41 -12.51
C LEU A 103 -14.43 12.41 -13.24
N LYS A 104 -14.09 13.69 -13.18
CA LYS A 104 -14.85 14.74 -13.89
C LYS A 104 -14.94 14.47 -15.38
N ARG A 105 -13.83 14.06 -16.02
CA ARG A 105 -13.83 13.71 -17.45
C ARG A 105 -14.74 12.54 -17.77
N ILE A 106 -14.70 11.47 -16.98
CA ILE A 106 -15.54 10.29 -17.14
C ILE A 106 -17.01 10.67 -16.99
N LEU A 107 -17.37 11.38 -15.92
CA LEU A 107 -18.75 11.79 -15.68
C LEU A 107 -19.30 12.67 -16.80
N ASN A 108 -18.51 13.63 -17.28
CA ASN A 108 -18.89 14.50 -18.41
C ASN A 108 -19.06 13.70 -19.70
N LEU A 109 -18.16 12.76 -20.00
CA LEU A 109 -18.22 11.94 -21.21
C LEU A 109 -19.50 11.11 -21.30
N TYR A 110 -19.96 10.60 -20.17
CA TYR A 110 -21.18 9.77 -20.08
C TYR A 110 -22.44 10.56 -19.66
N GLY A 111 -22.34 11.89 -19.53
CA GLY A 111 -23.48 12.75 -19.17
C GLY A 111 -24.00 12.57 -17.73
N VAL A 112 -23.17 12.02 -16.84
CA VAL A 112 -23.56 11.74 -15.44
C VAL A 112 -23.39 13.00 -14.59
N GLN A 113 -24.49 13.53 -14.05
CA GLN A 113 -24.48 14.73 -13.19
C GLN A 113 -24.33 14.41 -11.70
N ARG A 114 -24.18 13.15 -11.34
CA ARG A 114 -24.03 12.70 -9.95
C ARG A 114 -22.66 13.04 -9.38
N LYS A 115 -22.61 13.53 -8.14
CA LYS A 115 -21.35 13.78 -7.41
C LYS A 115 -20.89 12.51 -6.72
N PHE A 116 -19.58 12.27 -6.79
CA PHE A 116 -18.93 11.15 -6.09
C PHE A 116 -17.72 11.65 -5.31
N GLU A 117 -17.50 11.03 -4.18
CA GLU A 117 -16.28 11.20 -3.41
C GLU A 117 -15.26 10.11 -3.77
N LEU A 118 -13.98 10.45 -3.71
CA LEU A 118 -12.92 9.46 -3.88
C LEU A 118 -12.80 8.57 -2.63
N ASP A 119 -12.37 7.32 -2.87
CA ASP A 119 -12.13 6.34 -1.79
C ASP A 119 -13.39 6.01 -0.97
N LEU A 120 -14.55 5.95 -1.65
CA LEU A 120 -15.84 5.58 -1.07
C LEU A 120 -15.77 4.24 -0.33
N GLU A 121 -16.50 4.11 0.76
CA GLU A 121 -16.68 2.80 1.40
C GLU A 121 -17.51 1.88 0.51
N THR A 122 -18.61 2.39 0.00
CA THR A 122 -19.55 1.61 -0.81
C THR A 122 -19.99 2.42 -2.02
N LEU A 123 -19.90 1.81 -3.20
CA LEU A 123 -20.43 2.33 -4.45
C LEU A 123 -21.69 1.53 -4.82
N GLU A 124 -22.83 2.18 -4.86
CA GLU A 124 -24.07 1.59 -5.34
C GLU A 124 -24.14 1.74 -6.86
N ILE A 125 -24.38 0.64 -7.54
CA ILE A 125 -24.60 0.57 -8.99
C ILE A 125 -26.11 0.36 -9.19
N ASP A 126 -26.78 1.35 -9.75
CA ASP A 126 -28.19 1.27 -10.15
C ASP A 126 -28.34 0.86 -11.63
N GLU A 127 -29.59 0.72 -12.08
CA GLU A 127 -29.88 0.34 -13.46
C GLU A 127 -29.44 1.41 -14.46
N GLU A 128 -29.40 2.67 -14.07
CA GLU A 128 -28.96 3.78 -14.91
C GLU A 128 -27.47 3.65 -15.22
N PHE A 129 -26.65 3.35 -14.21
CA PHE A 129 -25.21 3.08 -14.42
C PHE A 129 -24.93 1.85 -15.29
N LEU A 130 -25.78 0.84 -15.20
CA LEU A 130 -25.64 -0.37 -16.01
C LEU A 130 -25.90 -0.10 -17.50
N LYS A 131 -26.81 0.80 -17.81
CA LYS A 131 -27.08 1.23 -19.20
C LYS A 131 -25.88 1.93 -19.82
N LEU A 132 -25.01 2.57 -19.04
CA LEU A 132 -23.80 3.22 -19.50
C LEU A 132 -22.67 2.25 -19.90
N GLY A 133 -22.82 0.96 -19.56
CA GLY A 133 -21.97 -0.12 -20.05
C GLY A 133 -20.79 -0.47 -19.14
N LYS A 134 -20.16 -1.60 -19.48
CA LYS A 134 -19.10 -2.21 -18.67
C LYS A 134 -17.83 -1.36 -18.58
N GLU A 135 -17.50 -0.64 -19.64
CA GLU A 135 -16.27 0.20 -19.67
C GLU A 135 -16.41 1.40 -18.75
N PHE A 136 -17.56 2.07 -18.74
CA PHE A 136 -17.86 3.12 -17.76
C PHE A 136 -17.69 2.63 -16.32
N LEU A 137 -18.31 1.49 -15.99
CA LEU A 137 -18.24 0.93 -14.63
C LEU A 137 -16.82 0.57 -14.23
N LYS A 138 -16.02 -0.01 -15.13
CA LYS A 138 -14.60 -0.29 -14.87
C LYS A 138 -13.82 0.99 -14.57
N GLU A 139 -13.95 2.01 -15.40
CA GLU A 139 -13.25 3.27 -15.21
C GLU A 139 -13.68 3.97 -13.94
N LEU A 140 -14.99 4.01 -13.66
CA LEU A 140 -15.55 4.59 -12.43
C LEU A 140 -14.99 3.90 -11.19
N ILE A 141 -15.01 2.57 -11.14
CA ILE A 141 -14.48 1.78 -10.02
C ILE A 141 -12.96 2.00 -9.86
N LEU A 142 -12.20 2.07 -10.94
CA LEU A 142 -10.75 2.32 -10.89
C LEU A 142 -10.40 3.70 -10.33
N VAL A 143 -11.23 4.70 -10.61
CA VAL A 143 -11.01 6.07 -10.15
C VAL A 143 -11.50 6.25 -8.73
N LEU A 144 -12.71 5.80 -8.40
CA LEU A 144 -13.30 5.93 -7.06
C LEU A 144 -12.64 5.03 -6.03
N ARG A 145 -12.22 3.83 -6.43
CA ARG A 145 -11.63 2.78 -5.56
C ARG A 145 -12.50 2.45 -4.34
N PRO A 146 -13.79 2.12 -4.53
CA PRO A 146 -14.67 1.78 -3.43
C PRO A 146 -14.20 0.50 -2.74
N ARG A 147 -14.43 0.36 -1.44
CA ARG A 147 -14.15 -0.90 -0.73
C ARG A 147 -15.13 -1.99 -1.10
N ARG A 148 -16.39 -1.61 -1.33
CA ARG A 148 -17.49 -2.49 -1.71
C ARG A 148 -18.24 -1.89 -2.89
N VAL A 149 -18.81 -2.75 -3.72
CA VAL A 149 -19.74 -2.38 -4.78
C VAL A 149 -21.02 -3.17 -4.56
N LEU A 150 -22.14 -2.45 -4.42
CA LEU A 150 -23.48 -3.02 -4.33
C LEU A 150 -24.07 -3.11 -5.74
N LEU A 151 -24.49 -4.32 -6.11
CA LEU A 151 -25.19 -4.59 -7.37
C LEU A 151 -26.66 -4.88 -7.10
N PRO A 152 -27.57 -4.49 -8.01
CA PRO A 152 -28.97 -4.91 -7.98
C PRO A 152 -29.11 -6.43 -7.98
N GLU A 153 -30.19 -6.94 -7.38
CA GLU A 153 -30.42 -8.38 -7.22
C GLU A 153 -30.43 -9.15 -8.55
N ASN A 154 -31.04 -8.57 -9.58
CA ASN A 154 -31.17 -9.14 -10.92
C ASN A 154 -29.82 -9.34 -11.65
N LEU A 155 -28.73 -8.74 -11.16
CA LEU A 155 -27.41 -8.78 -11.78
C LEU A 155 -26.34 -9.51 -10.96
N TRP A 156 -26.75 -10.17 -9.90
CA TRP A 156 -25.85 -10.94 -9.08
C TRP A 156 -25.31 -12.17 -9.83
N VAL A 157 -24.02 -12.18 -10.17
CA VAL A 157 -23.33 -13.23 -10.94
C VAL A 157 -22.64 -14.26 -10.04
N GLY A 158 -22.93 -14.31 -8.76
CA GLY A 158 -22.34 -15.28 -7.83
C GLY A 158 -20.87 -15.03 -7.46
N LYS A 159 -20.19 -14.06 -8.04
CA LYS A 159 -18.79 -13.73 -7.74
C LYS A 159 -18.70 -12.70 -6.61
N ARG A 160 -18.07 -13.08 -5.50
CA ARG A 160 -17.88 -12.20 -4.33
C ARG A 160 -16.79 -11.13 -4.52
N ASN A 161 -15.93 -11.26 -5.51
CA ASN A 161 -14.84 -10.31 -5.76
C ASN A 161 -14.67 -10.06 -7.26
N LEU A 162 -14.50 -8.80 -7.61
CA LEU A 162 -14.15 -8.34 -8.96
C LEU A 162 -12.69 -7.86 -8.96
N LYS A 163 -11.90 -8.33 -9.92
CA LYS A 163 -10.53 -7.86 -10.14
C LYS A 163 -10.51 -6.98 -11.40
N ILE A 164 -10.11 -5.73 -11.24
CA ILE A 164 -9.97 -4.76 -12.34
C ILE A 164 -8.50 -4.28 -12.34
N GLY A 165 -7.68 -4.82 -13.25
CA GLY A 165 -6.24 -4.60 -13.23
C GLY A 165 -5.61 -5.10 -11.92
N ARG A 166 -4.94 -4.23 -11.19
CA ARG A 166 -4.33 -4.53 -9.87
C ARG A 166 -5.29 -4.35 -8.70
N TYR A 167 -6.48 -3.83 -8.96
CA TYR A 167 -7.46 -3.50 -7.93
C TYR A 167 -8.48 -4.64 -7.75
N LYS A 168 -8.74 -5.00 -6.49
CA LYS A 168 -9.77 -5.99 -6.12
C LYS A 168 -10.84 -5.28 -5.32
N VAL A 169 -12.09 -5.41 -5.73
CA VAL A 169 -13.24 -4.86 -5.04
C VAL A 169 -14.19 -5.97 -4.61
N ARG A 170 -14.75 -5.86 -3.43
CA ARG A 170 -15.77 -6.79 -2.95
C ARG A 170 -17.11 -6.44 -3.55
N ILE A 171 -17.75 -7.42 -4.20
CA ILE A 171 -19.13 -7.28 -4.69
C ILE A 171 -20.06 -7.78 -3.61
N VAL A 172 -21.10 -7.01 -3.30
CA VAL A 172 -22.13 -7.34 -2.32
C VAL A 172 -23.48 -7.26 -3.01
N ARG A 173 -24.36 -8.19 -2.69
CA ARG A 173 -25.76 -8.15 -3.13
C ARG A 173 -26.50 -7.11 -2.29
N ARG A 174 -27.33 -6.28 -2.89
CA ARG A 174 -28.26 -5.40 -2.17
C ARG A 174 -29.28 -6.30 -1.49
N SER A 175 -29.42 -6.24 -0.16
CA SER A 175 -30.51 -6.90 0.54
C SER A 175 -31.78 -6.06 0.42
N LYS A 176 -32.96 -6.69 0.54
CA LYS A 176 -34.24 -5.97 0.47
C LYS A 176 -34.50 -5.10 1.71
N ASP A 177 -33.65 -5.25 2.74
CA ASP A 177 -33.83 -4.61 4.05
C ASP A 177 -32.83 -3.43 4.29
N ASP A 178 -32.10 -2.97 3.25
CA ASP A 178 -31.20 -1.80 3.32
C ASP A 178 -31.81 -0.56 2.67
#